data_384cd94c86004e45ce60d9456d7c4f45
#
_entry.id   384cd94c86004e45ce60d9456d7c4f45
#
_cell.length_a   1.000
_cell.length_b   1.000
_cell.length_c   1.000
_cell.angle_alpha   90.00
_cell.angle_beta   90.00
_cell.angle_gamma   90.00
#
_symmetry.space_group_name_H-M   'P 1'
#
loop_
_entity.id
_entity.type
_entity.pdbx_description
1 polymer ?
#
loop_
_entity_poly.entity_id
_entity_poly.type
_entity_poly.pdbx_seq_one_letter_code
_entity_poly.pdbx_strand_id
1 'polypeptide(L)'
;MTDQRSLPRISTSLVAKAVLAIYWSRLGSLNAVGMTRSAKFWKSWLDGALCSADSLGRSVARIDAATVRQGIHHVYDRLKRNKALPDLHGLAVAVLDGHETSASYRRCCGGCLKRITHSGQTQFYHRNVTLMLLCGAPPGRPAVRLLLDLEPQRVGEGEVATALRLLERVLAAYPRAFAVLLADALYAVEPFLNFLLERGKEALVVLKDERRDAYQDAAGLWAQQRPQLGSYAWRRCRWWDSPDLLSWPQVQGAIRVMRSEECWTVKAQLTKEVASQTTSWVWMTTLSVAQARTEQIVCLAHLRWDIENQGFNELVNGWHADHLYRHQPQAIECFLLLAFLAYNIFHAFFCSQPQAGAAPRPNHDVLGTTDRRRNSRPPALCPSPRTTVTVVFAATYWSTTSLQSRSVFRHLTSTLKPPRNSPWHAEKGHPNLFLAAEFSKTRVIMHILCPLSVDSGIADS
;
A
#
# COMPACT_ATOMS: atom_id res chain seq x y z
N MET A 1 17.62 -13.48 -7.53
CA MET A 1 16.60 -13.29 -8.59
C MET A 1 17.08 -13.98 -9.86
N THR A 2 16.19 -14.69 -10.52
CA THR A 2 16.44 -15.38 -11.79
C THR A 2 15.74 -14.68 -12.94
N ASP A 3 16.19 -14.90 -14.15
CA ASP A 3 15.52 -14.42 -15.36
C ASP A 3 15.69 -15.44 -16.52
N GLN A 4 14.96 -15.19 -17.61
CA GLN A 4 14.90 -16.07 -18.77
C GLN A 4 16.08 -15.92 -19.74
N ARG A 5 17.07 -15.07 -19.45
CA ARG A 5 18.24 -14.86 -20.32
C ARG A 5 19.29 -15.96 -20.07
N SER A 6 19.78 -16.55 -21.12
CA SER A 6 20.96 -17.41 -21.06
C SER A 6 22.24 -16.55 -21.01
N LEU A 7 23.09 -16.75 -20.01
CA LEU A 7 24.38 -16.05 -19.83
C LEU A 7 24.27 -14.51 -19.96
N PRO A 8 23.49 -13.83 -19.12
CA PRO A 8 23.26 -12.41 -19.26
C PRO A 8 24.55 -11.61 -18.96
N ARG A 9 24.98 -10.74 -19.90
CA ARG A 9 26.07 -9.79 -19.68
C ARG A 9 25.82 -8.79 -18.54
N ILE A 10 24.54 -8.50 -18.27
CA ILE A 10 24.07 -7.64 -17.19
C ILE A 10 23.35 -8.55 -16.21
N SER A 11 23.88 -8.71 -15.00
CA SER A 11 23.29 -9.61 -14.01
C SER A 11 21.89 -9.16 -13.62
N THR A 12 21.01 -10.12 -13.30
CA THR A 12 19.63 -9.85 -12.82
C THR A 12 19.65 -9.04 -11.52
N SER A 13 20.63 -9.28 -10.66
CA SER A 13 20.82 -8.51 -9.42
C SER A 13 21.11 -7.04 -9.71
N LEU A 14 21.97 -6.72 -10.68
CA LEU A 14 22.25 -5.35 -11.10
C LEU A 14 20.98 -4.68 -11.62
N VAL A 15 20.20 -5.37 -12.46
CA VAL A 15 18.94 -4.85 -13.01
C VAL A 15 17.95 -4.53 -11.87
N ALA A 16 17.77 -5.46 -10.93
CA ALA A 16 16.89 -5.25 -9.78
C ALA A 16 17.36 -4.09 -8.89
N LYS A 17 18.65 -4.02 -8.53
CA LYS A 17 19.24 -2.91 -7.77
C LYS A 17 19.03 -1.56 -8.48
N ALA A 18 19.19 -1.51 -9.81
CA ALA A 18 18.97 -0.30 -10.58
C ALA A 18 17.49 0.16 -10.50
N VAL A 19 16.53 -0.76 -10.66
CA VAL A 19 15.11 -0.44 -10.59
C VAL A 19 14.69 -0.01 -9.17
N LEU A 20 15.19 -0.66 -8.12
CA LEU A 20 14.94 -0.23 -6.74
C LEU A 20 15.45 1.21 -6.51
N ALA A 21 16.65 1.53 -7.02
CA ALA A 21 17.20 2.89 -6.94
C ALA A 21 16.35 3.92 -7.71
N ILE A 22 15.75 3.55 -8.85
CA ILE A 22 14.82 4.40 -9.61
C ILE A 22 13.62 4.78 -8.72
N TYR A 23 13.00 3.82 -8.07
CA TYR A 23 11.86 4.06 -7.21
C TYR A 23 12.24 4.91 -5.98
N TRP A 24 13.31 4.57 -5.27
CA TRP A 24 13.75 5.34 -4.10
C TRP A 24 14.21 6.76 -4.44
N SER A 25 14.77 6.96 -5.64
CA SER A 25 15.15 8.29 -6.12
C SER A 25 14.00 9.04 -6.80
N ARG A 26 12.82 8.42 -6.93
CA ARG A 26 11.63 8.98 -7.58
C ARG A 26 11.90 9.45 -9.02
N LEU A 27 12.74 8.71 -9.73
CA LEU A 27 13.03 8.96 -11.14
C LEU A 27 11.91 8.38 -12.01
N GLY A 28 10.94 9.18 -12.36
CA GLY A 28 9.70 8.76 -13.01
C GLY A 28 9.84 8.19 -14.43
N SER A 29 11.06 7.99 -14.97
CA SER A 29 11.26 7.37 -16.28
C SER A 29 12.63 6.73 -16.44
N LEU A 30 12.76 5.73 -17.33
CA LEU A 30 14.05 5.16 -17.71
C LEU A 30 14.96 6.18 -18.40
N ASN A 31 14.40 7.18 -19.07
CA ASN A 31 15.17 8.25 -19.70
C ASN A 31 15.86 9.13 -18.65
N ALA A 32 15.15 9.49 -17.57
CA ALA A 32 15.72 10.22 -16.44
C ALA A 32 16.89 9.45 -15.81
N VAL A 33 16.79 8.13 -15.71
CA VAL A 33 17.90 7.25 -15.27
C VAL A 33 19.10 7.35 -16.22
N GLY A 34 18.86 7.34 -17.53
CA GLY A 34 19.90 7.50 -18.54
C GLY A 34 20.71 8.79 -18.37
N MET A 35 20.05 9.90 -18.01
CA MET A 35 20.69 11.19 -17.75
C MET A 35 21.60 11.17 -16.51
N THR A 36 21.34 10.29 -15.55
CA THR A 36 22.16 10.17 -14.33
C THR A 36 23.30 9.15 -14.47
N ARG A 37 23.48 8.53 -15.65
CA ARG A 37 24.39 7.40 -15.88
C ARG A 37 25.85 7.67 -15.48
N SER A 38 26.32 8.90 -15.63
CA SER A 38 27.66 9.33 -15.24
C SER A 38 27.87 9.55 -13.74
N ALA A 39 26.79 9.54 -12.94
CA ALA A 39 26.88 9.77 -11.51
C ALA A 39 27.69 8.67 -10.81
N LYS A 40 28.62 9.07 -9.94
CA LYS A 40 29.46 8.16 -9.15
C LYS A 40 28.66 7.19 -8.28
N PHE A 41 27.44 7.59 -7.90
CA PHE A 41 26.49 6.77 -7.17
C PHE A 41 26.28 5.39 -7.81
N TRP A 42 26.07 5.32 -9.12
CA TRP A 42 25.79 4.06 -9.80
C TRP A 42 26.92 3.06 -9.69
N LYS A 43 28.18 3.53 -9.82
CA LYS A 43 29.35 2.66 -9.69
C LYS A 43 29.42 2.03 -8.30
N SER A 44 29.15 2.80 -7.26
CA SER A 44 29.16 2.31 -5.89
C SER A 44 27.97 1.40 -5.57
N TRP A 45 26.78 1.77 -6.07
CA TRP A 45 25.55 1.03 -5.78
C TRP A 45 25.45 -0.32 -6.51
N LEU A 46 25.93 -0.37 -7.76
CA LEU A 46 25.78 -1.53 -8.64
C LEU A 46 27.03 -2.43 -8.68
N ASP A 47 28.14 -2.03 -8.06
CA ASP A 47 29.46 -2.64 -8.24
C ASP A 47 29.88 -2.68 -9.72
N GLY A 48 29.42 -1.70 -10.51
CA GLY A 48 29.63 -1.63 -11.95
C GLY A 48 28.94 -0.44 -12.60
N ALA A 49 28.92 -0.43 -13.94
CA ALA A 49 28.29 0.65 -14.69
C ALA A 49 26.79 0.41 -14.89
N LEU A 50 26.00 1.48 -14.76
CA LEU A 50 24.59 1.44 -15.14
C LEU A 50 24.45 1.16 -16.64
N CYS A 51 23.63 0.18 -17.01
CA CYS A 51 23.30 -0.11 -18.39
C CYS A 51 22.40 0.98 -19.02
N SER A 52 22.19 0.93 -20.34
CA SER A 52 21.28 1.87 -20.99
C SER A 52 19.84 1.67 -20.55
N ALA A 53 19.05 2.74 -20.60
CA ALA A 53 17.63 2.74 -20.29
C ALA A 53 16.85 1.62 -21.01
N ASP A 54 17.12 1.46 -22.32
CA ASP A 54 16.46 0.42 -23.11
C ASP A 54 16.93 -1.00 -22.73
N SER A 55 18.23 -1.18 -22.44
CA SER A 55 18.73 -2.47 -21.92
C SER A 55 18.12 -2.81 -20.56
N LEU A 56 17.94 -1.82 -19.69
CA LEU A 56 17.30 -1.99 -18.40
C LEU A 56 15.83 -2.47 -18.58
N GLY A 57 15.07 -1.75 -19.41
CA GLY A 57 13.68 -2.13 -19.70
C GLY A 57 13.53 -3.52 -20.33
N ARG A 58 14.40 -3.87 -21.29
CA ARG A 58 14.43 -5.21 -21.89
C ARG A 58 14.78 -6.30 -20.88
N SER A 59 15.71 -6.00 -19.98
CA SER A 59 16.12 -6.97 -18.96
C SER A 59 15.04 -7.21 -17.93
N VAL A 60 14.32 -6.17 -17.48
CA VAL A 60 13.18 -6.34 -16.56
C VAL A 60 12.08 -7.21 -17.17
N ALA A 61 11.81 -7.07 -18.48
CA ALA A 61 10.85 -7.90 -19.20
C ALA A 61 11.19 -9.41 -19.24
N ARG A 62 12.38 -9.78 -18.80
CA ARG A 62 12.87 -11.17 -18.72
C ARG A 62 13.03 -11.69 -17.29
N ILE A 63 12.83 -10.84 -16.29
CA ILE A 63 12.88 -11.28 -14.89
C ILE A 63 11.70 -12.22 -14.63
N ASP A 64 11.97 -13.26 -13.88
CA ASP A 64 10.91 -14.14 -13.36
C ASP A 64 10.19 -13.43 -12.19
N ALA A 65 8.91 -13.13 -12.38
CA ALA A 65 8.06 -12.47 -11.39
C ALA A 65 8.00 -13.24 -10.06
N ALA A 66 8.07 -14.58 -10.09
CA ALA A 66 8.08 -15.41 -8.90
C ALA A 66 9.27 -15.11 -7.99
N THR A 67 10.45 -14.80 -8.58
CA THR A 67 11.63 -14.46 -7.78
C THR A 67 11.57 -13.07 -7.15
N VAL A 68 10.84 -12.13 -7.77
CA VAL A 68 10.56 -10.81 -7.15
C VAL A 68 9.60 -10.99 -5.97
N ARG A 69 8.55 -11.83 -6.15
CA ARG A 69 7.63 -12.20 -5.05
C ARG A 69 8.35 -12.85 -3.87
N GLN A 70 9.34 -13.71 -4.12
CA GLN A 70 10.20 -14.25 -3.06
C GLN A 70 10.95 -13.14 -2.30
N GLY A 71 11.39 -12.09 -2.99
CA GLY A 71 11.99 -10.91 -2.33
C GLY A 71 11.01 -10.18 -1.41
N ILE A 72 9.76 -9.99 -1.85
CA ILE A 72 8.68 -9.42 -1.02
C ILE A 72 8.40 -10.32 0.19
N HIS A 73 8.30 -11.65 -0.03
CA HIS A 73 8.09 -12.62 1.04
C HIS A 73 9.22 -12.58 2.07
N HIS A 74 10.46 -12.46 1.63
CA HIS A 74 11.61 -12.34 2.52
C HIS A 74 11.50 -11.11 3.44
N VAL A 75 11.07 -9.95 2.91
CA VAL A 75 10.85 -8.74 3.73
C VAL A 75 9.75 -8.99 4.78
N TYR A 76 8.62 -9.58 4.38
CA TYR A 76 7.54 -9.95 5.31
C TYR A 76 8.04 -10.87 6.43
N ASP A 77 8.76 -11.94 6.09
CA ASP A 77 9.27 -12.91 7.06
C ASP A 77 10.25 -12.29 8.06
N ARG A 78 11.11 -11.38 7.58
CA ARG A 78 12.04 -10.64 8.45
C ARG A 78 11.28 -9.76 9.43
N LEU A 79 10.28 -9.03 8.97
CA LEU A 79 9.45 -8.18 9.82
C LEU A 79 8.64 -9.02 10.83
N LYS A 80 8.06 -10.12 10.40
CA LYS A 80 7.30 -11.03 11.26
C LYS A 80 8.17 -11.65 12.35
N ARG A 81 9.36 -12.15 12.01
CA ARG A 81 10.34 -12.66 12.99
C ARG A 81 10.77 -11.61 14.01
N ASN A 82 10.88 -10.36 13.57
CA ASN A 82 11.23 -9.24 14.44
C ASN A 82 10.03 -8.68 15.23
N LYS A 83 8.85 -9.32 15.15
CA LYS A 83 7.60 -8.89 15.80
C LYS A 83 7.23 -7.42 15.44
N ALA A 84 7.57 -6.99 14.22
CA ALA A 84 7.30 -5.65 13.72
C ALA A 84 5.93 -5.52 13.05
N LEU A 85 5.15 -6.60 12.99
CA LEU A 85 3.82 -6.67 12.38
C LEU A 85 2.78 -7.03 13.44
N PRO A 86 2.45 -6.13 14.38
CA PRO A 86 1.42 -6.41 15.37
C PRO A 86 0.04 -6.46 14.73
N ASP A 87 -0.83 -7.26 15.31
CA ASP A 87 -2.23 -7.34 14.93
C ASP A 87 -2.94 -5.99 15.09
N LEU A 88 -3.97 -5.78 14.29
CA LEU A 88 -4.81 -4.60 14.31
C LEU A 88 -6.10 -4.93 15.09
N HIS A 89 -6.31 -4.29 16.23
CA HIS A 89 -7.44 -4.61 17.14
C HIS A 89 -7.51 -6.11 17.53
N GLY A 90 -6.37 -6.78 17.64
CA GLY A 90 -6.31 -8.20 17.96
C GLY A 90 -6.54 -9.15 16.78
N LEU A 91 -6.66 -8.62 15.56
CA LEU A 91 -6.87 -9.37 14.33
C LEU A 91 -5.76 -9.10 13.32
N ALA A 92 -5.31 -10.14 12.64
CA ALA A 92 -4.45 -10.00 11.48
C ALA A 92 -5.32 -9.63 10.26
N VAL A 93 -5.11 -8.45 9.69
CA VAL A 93 -6.02 -7.86 8.69
C VAL A 93 -5.28 -7.58 7.40
N ALA A 94 -5.91 -7.92 6.28
CA ALA A 94 -5.47 -7.51 4.95
C ALA A 94 -6.60 -6.77 4.23
N VAL A 95 -6.25 -5.99 3.21
CA VAL A 95 -7.19 -5.32 2.33
C VAL A 95 -6.85 -5.64 0.88
N LEU A 96 -7.89 -5.83 0.08
CA LEU A 96 -7.79 -6.17 -1.33
C LEU A 96 -8.60 -5.17 -2.15
N ASP A 97 -8.01 -4.73 -3.26
CA ASP A 97 -8.70 -3.84 -4.20
C ASP A 97 -8.08 -3.91 -5.61
N GLY A 98 -8.89 -3.57 -6.62
CA GLY A 98 -8.47 -3.46 -8.01
C GLY A 98 -7.96 -2.06 -8.33
N HIS A 99 -6.83 -1.98 -9.03
CA HIS A 99 -6.24 -0.71 -9.44
C HIS A 99 -5.91 -0.69 -10.93
N GLU A 100 -6.33 0.37 -11.63
CA GLU A 100 -5.97 0.62 -13.01
C GLU A 100 -4.65 1.38 -13.07
N THR A 101 -3.62 0.75 -13.61
CA THR A 101 -2.26 1.29 -13.60
C THR A 101 -1.94 2.18 -14.79
N SER A 102 -2.63 2.00 -15.91
CA SER A 102 -2.37 2.81 -17.11
C SER A 102 -3.52 2.70 -18.10
N ALA A 103 -3.74 3.75 -18.87
CA ALA A 103 -4.68 3.78 -19.98
C ALA A 103 -4.09 4.48 -21.19
N SER A 104 -4.44 4.05 -22.41
CA SER A 104 -3.97 4.63 -23.67
C SER A 104 -4.98 4.43 -24.79
N TYR A 105 -5.09 5.40 -25.68
CA TYR A 105 -5.87 5.27 -26.92
C TYR A 105 -5.05 4.77 -28.10
N ARG A 106 -3.72 4.73 -27.98
CA ARG A 106 -2.80 4.43 -29.10
C ARG A 106 -1.96 3.19 -28.85
N ARG A 107 -1.49 3.00 -27.61
CA ARG A 107 -0.58 1.89 -27.26
C ARG A 107 -1.39 0.71 -26.76
N CYS A 108 -1.12 -0.46 -27.32
CA CYS A 108 -1.76 -1.73 -26.98
C CYS A 108 -0.71 -2.84 -26.92
N CYS A 109 -0.89 -3.80 -26.04
CA CYS A 109 -0.15 -5.07 -26.01
C CYS A 109 -1.11 -6.24 -25.82
N GLY A 110 -0.59 -7.48 -25.88
CA GLY A 110 -1.42 -8.69 -25.75
C GLY A 110 -2.15 -8.85 -24.41
N GLY A 111 -1.72 -8.14 -23.37
CA GLY A 111 -2.37 -8.17 -22.05
C GLY A 111 -3.28 -6.95 -21.76
N CYS A 112 -3.47 -6.04 -22.75
CA CYS A 112 -4.36 -4.90 -22.55
C CYS A 112 -5.83 -5.32 -22.50
N LEU A 113 -6.52 -4.83 -21.48
CA LEU A 113 -7.98 -4.79 -21.45
C LEU A 113 -8.48 -3.69 -22.38
N LYS A 114 -9.73 -3.77 -22.82
CA LYS A 114 -10.35 -2.81 -23.74
C LYS A 114 -11.67 -2.33 -23.18
N ARG A 115 -11.95 -1.03 -23.35
CA ARG A 115 -13.28 -0.45 -23.12
C ARG A 115 -13.60 0.60 -24.17
N ILE A 116 -14.87 0.77 -24.46
CA ILE A 116 -15.37 1.87 -25.29
C ILE A 116 -15.71 3.01 -24.31
N THR A 117 -15.12 4.17 -24.54
CA THR A 117 -15.41 5.38 -23.74
C THR A 117 -16.72 6.03 -24.19
N HIS A 118 -17.25 6.97 -23.41
CA HIS A 118 -18.45 7.75 -23.79
C HIS A 118 -18.29 8.50 -25.13
N SER A 119 -17.06 8.80 -25.53
CA SER A 119 -16.76 9.40 -26.84
C SER A 119 -16.71 8.40 -28.00
N GLY A 120 -17.02 7.12 -27.76
CA GLY A 120 -16.96 6.05 -28.77
C GLY A 120 -15.56 5.55 -29.09
N GLN A 121 -14.52 6.06 -28.44
CA GLN A 121 -13.14 5.64 -28.69
C GLN A 121 -12.78 4.38 -27.90
N THR A 122 -12.04 3.47 -28.53
CA THR A 122 -11.47 2.31 -27.82
C THR A 122 -10.29 2.74 -26.97
N GLN A 123 -10.37 2.50 -25.68
CA GLN A 123 -9.28 2.72 -24.74
C GLN A 123 -8.72 1.37 -24.27
N PHE A 124 -7.39 1.26 -24.29
CA PHE A 124 -6.62 0.10 -23.81
C PHE A 124 -6.09 0.42 -22.43
N TYR A 125 -6.21 -0.51 -21.49
CA TYR A 125 -5.75 -0.29 -20.11
C TYR A 125 -5.24 -1.58 -19.46
N HIS A 126 -4.48 -1.43 -18.38
CA HIS A 126 -4.06 -2.52 -17.52
C HIS A 126 -4.67 -2.33 -16.13
N ARG A 127 -5.18 -3.40 -15.56
CA ARG A 127 -5.71 -3.45 -14.20
C ARG A 127 -5.07 -4.60 -13.45
N ASN A 128 -4.79 -4.38 -12.16
CA ASN A 128 -4.26 -5.39 -11.26
C ASN A 128 -5.11 -5.42 -9.99
N VAL A 129 -5.33 -6.59 -9.44
CA VAL A 129 -5.82 -6.74 -8.07
C VAL A 129 -4.63 -6.83 -7.14
N THR A 130 -4.64 -6.07 -6.07
CA THR A 130 -3.52 -5.93 -5.11
C THR A 130 -3.98 -6.31 -3.72
N LEU A 131 -3.13 -7.01 -2.98
CA LEU A 131 -3.32 -7.31 -1.57
C LEU A 131 -2.31 -6.56 -0.71
N MET A 132 -2.82 -5.81 0.28
CA MET A 132 -2.03 -5.08 1.26
C MET A 132 -2.33 -5.56 2.68
N LEU A 133 -1.30 -5.84 3.46
CA LEU A 133 -1.41 -6.17 4.88
C LEU A 133 -1.50 -4.88 5.70
N LEU A 134 -2.45 -4.83 6.63
CA LEU A 134 -2.66 -3.75 7.57
C LEU A 134 -2.20 -4.19 8.96
N CYS A 135 -1.16 -3.55 9.48
CA CYS A 135 -0.67 -3.85 10.81
C CYS A 135 -0.97 -2.70 11.77
N GLY A 136 -1.11 -3.02 13.04
CA GLY A 136 -1.19 -2.03 14.10
C GLY A 136 0.08 -1.19 14.23
N ALA A 137 0.02 -0.14 15.02
CA ALA A 137 1.18 0.67 15.34
C ALA A 137 1.91 0.08 16.55
N PRO A 138 3.18 -0.32 16.43
CA PRO A 138 3.98 -0.65 17.61
C PRO A 138 4.15 0.59 18.52
N PRO A 139 4.37 0.42 19.83
CA PRO A 139 4.58 1.56 20.73
C PRO A 139 5.64 2.52 20.21
N GLY A 140 5.28 3.81 20.08
CA GLY A 140 6.18 4.87 19.62
C GLY A 140 6.62 4.77 18.14
N ARG A 141 5.95 3.98 17.33
CA ARG A 141 6.25 3.80 15.90
C ARG A 141 4.97 3.91 15.06
N PRO A 142 5.06 4.30 13.78
CA PRO A 142 3.90 4.31 12.89
C PRO A 142 3.44 2.88 12.56
N ALA A 143 2.16 2.77 12.18
CA ALA A 143 1.60 1.53 11.67
C ALA A 143 2.28 1.12 10.36
N VAL A 144 2.49 -0.18 10.19
CA VAL A 144 3.10 -0.74 8.97
C VAL A 144 2.01 -1.11 7.97
N ARG A 145 2.25 -0.79 6.70
CA ARG A 145 1.45 -1.22 5.55
C ARG A 145 2.37 -1.95 4.59
N LEU A 146 2.07 -3.20 4.24
CA LEU A 146 2.89 -4.01 3.34
C LEU A 146 2.08 -4.45 2.13
N LEU A 147 2.60 -4.18 0.95
CA LEU A 147 2.07 -4.70 -0.31
C LEU A 147 2.58 -6.14 -0.48
N LEU A 148 1.71 -7.14 -0.32
CA LEU A 148 2.13 -8.53 -0.35
C LEU A 148 2.29 -9.09 -1.75
N ASP A 149 1.31 -8.82 -2.63
CA ASP A 149 1.33 -9.31 -4.01
C ASP A 149 0.32 -8.55 -4.87
N LEU A 150 0.41 -8.73 -6.17
CA LEU A 150 -0.56 -8.29 -7.17
C LEU A 150 -0.80 -9.38 -8.21
N GLU A 151 -1.98 -9.34 -8.83
CA GLU A 151 -2.35 -10.20 -9.94
C GLU A 151 -2.88 -9.38 -11.11
N PRO A 152 -2.26 -9.44 -12.30
CA PRO A 152 -2.79 -8.78 -13.48
C PRO A 152 -4.13 -9.41 -13.91
N GLN A 153 -5.13 -8.58 -14.18
CA GLN A 153 -6.40 -9.02 -14.76
C GLN A 153 -6.18 -9.45 -16.21
N ARG A 154 -6.68 -10.63 -16.57
CA ARG A 154 -6.57 -11.19 -17.92
C ARG A 154 -7.71 -10.71 -18.81
N VAL A 155 -7.48 -10.71 -20.10
CA VAL A 155 -8.54 -10.41 -21.10
C VAL A 155 -9.67 -11.43 -20.94
N GLY A 156 -10.92 -10.94 -20.85
CA GLY A 156 -12.11 -11.78 -20.65
C GLY A 156 -12.36 -12.21 -19.21
N GLU A 157 -11.51 -11.82 -18.27
CA GLU A 157 -11.65 -12.16 -16.84
C GLU A 157 -12.25 -10.98 -16.05
N GLY A 158 -13.10 -11.29 -15.07
CA GLY A 158 -13.61 -10.32 -14.10
C GLY A 158 -12.63 -10.09 -12.96
N GLU A 159 -12.78 -8.98 -12.25
CA GLU A 159 -11.91 -8.60 -11.12
C GLU A 159 -11.98 -9.62 -9.98
N VAL A 160 -13.17 -10.16 -9.67
CA VAL A 160 -13.35 -11.20 -8.63
C VAL A 160 -12.55 -12.46 -8.95
N ALA A 161 -12.60 -12.94 -10.21
CA ALA A 161 -11.83 -14.11 -10.63
C ALA A 161 -10.32 -13.86 -10.53
N THR A 162 -9.86 -12.65 -10.88
CA THR A 162 -8.48 -12.23 -10.70
C THR A 162 -8.09 -12.25 -9.22
N ALA A 163 -8.98 -11.75 -8.32
CA ALA A 163 -8.78 -11.75 -6.88
C ALA A 163 -8.65 -13.16 -6.30
N LEU A 164 -9.50 -14.10 -6.73
CA LEU A 164 -9.42 -15.48 -6.29
C LEU A 164 -8.08 -16.12 -6.66
N ARG A 165 -7.60 -15.87 -7.87
CA ARG A 165 -6.29 -16.35 -8.34
C ARG A 165 -5.11 -15.73 -7.56
N LEU A 166 -5.22 -14.44 -7.20
CA LEU A 166 -4.27 -13.77 -6.31
C LEU A 166 -4.26 -14.43 -4.93
N LEU A 167 -5.45 -14.60 -4.33
CA LEU A 167 -5.61 -15.14 -2.98
C LEU A 167 -5.14 -16.59 -2.87
N GLU A 168 -5.37 -17.41 -3.88
CA GLU A 168 -4.85 -18.78 -3.91
C GLU A 168 -3.33 -18.81 -3.80
N ARG A 169 -2.62 -17.98 -4.58
CA ARG A 169 -1.16 -17.86 -4.50
C ARG A 169 -0.68 -17.26 -3.19
N VAL A 170 -1.35 -16.23 -2.70
CA VAL A 170 -0.97 -15.57 -1.45
C VAL A 170 -1.18 -16.48 -0.25
N LEU A 171 -2.29 -17.20 -0.17
CA LEU A 171 -2.55 -18.11 0.96
C LEU A 171 -1.60 -19.30 0.97
N ALA A 172 -1.11 -19.74 -0.19
CA ALA A 172 -0.05 -20.75 -0.28
C ALA A 172 1.29 -20.21 0.26
N ALA A 173 1.66 -18.95 -0.08
CA ALA A 173 2.91 -18.34 0.35
C ALA A 173 2.86 -17.80 1.80
N TYR A 174 1.72 -17.26 2.23
CA TYR A 174 1.49 -16.56 3.49
C TYR A 174 0.27 -17.08 4.25
N PRO A 175 0.21 -18.35 4.64
CA PRO A 175 -1.02 -18.97 5.17
C PRO A 175 -1.55 -18.30 6.44
N ARG A 176 -0.69 -17.60 7.18
CA ARG A 176 -1.00 -16.92 8.44
C ARG A 176 -0.76 -15.40 8.39
N ALA A 177 -0.73 -14.79 7.21
CA ALA A 177 -0.51 -13.35 7.11
C ALA A 177 -1.73 -12.54 7.58
N PHE A 178 -2.93 -13.04 7.34
CA PHE A 178 -4.17 -12.41 7.77
C PHE A 178 -5.22 -13.45 8.16
N ALA A 179 -6.14 -13.03 9.02
CA ALA A 179 -7.35 -13.75 9.40
C ALA A 179 -8.60 -13.11 8.75
N VAL A 180 -8.58 -11.81 8.57
CA VAL A 180 -9.70 -11.03 8.02
C VAL A 180 -9.28 -10.29 6.76
N LEU A 181 -10.11 -10.36 5.72
CA LEU A 181 -9.91 -9.66 4.46
C LEU A 181 -10.98 -8.58 4.28
N LEU A 182 -10.50 -7.34 4.10
CA LEU A 182 -11.35 -6.19 3.79
C LEU A 182 -11.43 -6.01 2.28
N ALA A 183 -12.63 -5.77 1.74
CA ALA A 183 -12.82 -5.49 0.32
C ALA A 183 -14.02 -4.57 0.07
N ASP A 184 -14.17 -4.11 -1.17
CA ASP A 184 -15.30 -3.27 -1.56
C ASP A 184 -16.56 -4.09 -1.87
N ALA A 185 -17.63 -3.41 -2.30
CA ALA A 185 -18.90 -4.05 -2.61
C ALA A 185 -18.89 -5.00 -3.82
N LEU A 186 -17.89 -4.90 -4.70
CA LEU A 186 -17.74 -5.81 -5.83
C LEU A 186 -17.50 -7.25 -5.37
N TYR A 187 -16.85 -7.39 -4.22
CA TYR A 187 -16.50 -8.69 -3.63
C TYR A 187 -17.60 -9.26 -2.70
N ALA A 188 -18.74 -8.58 -2.57
CA ALA A 188 -19.90 -9.11 -1.87
C ALA A 188 -20.64 -10.15 -2.74
N VAL A 189 -19.97 -11.25 -3.07
CA VAL A 189 -20.46 -12.35 -3.88
C VAL A 189 -20.08 -13.69 -3.26
N GLU A 190 -20.99 -14.69 -3.39
CA GLU A 190 -20.81 -15.99 -2.73
C GLU A 190 -19.52 -16.72 -3.11
N PRO A 191 -19.03 -16.75 -4.37
CA PRO A 191 -17.79 -17.46 -4.69
C PRO A 191 -16.59 -16.91 -3.96
N PHE A 192 -16.55 -15.59 -3.73
CA PHE A 192 -15.46 -14.94 -3.01
C PHE A 192 -15.54 -15.23 -1.51
N LEU A 193 -16.74 -15.13 -0.92
CA LEU A 193 -16.97 -15.37 0.50
C LEU A 193 -16.68 -16.83 0.87
N ASN A 194 -17.23 -17.76 0.09
CA ASN A 194 -17.04 -19.19 0.31
C ASN A 194 -15.55 -19.60 0.15
N PHE A 195 -14.86 -19.03 -0.84
CA PHE A 195 -13.42 -19.26 -1.01
C PHE A 195 -12.62 -18.91 0.26
N LEU A 196 -12.97 -17.80 0.91
CA LEU A 196 -12.31 -17.37 2.16
C LEU A 196 -12.68 -18.30 3.32
N LEU A 197 -13.97 -18.57 3.50
CA LEU A 197 -14.49 -19.42 4.59
C LEU A 197 -13.88 -20.83 4.55
N GLU A 198 -13.81 -21.45 3.36
CA GLU A 198 -13.18 -22.76 3.15
C GLU A 198 -11.71 -22.81 3.59
N ARG A 199 -11.05 -21.64 3.63
CA ARG A 199 -9.64 -21.48 4.04
C ARG A 199 -9.48 -20.91 5.44
N GLY A 200 -10.58 -20.88 6.21
CA GLY A 200 -10.59 -20.35 7.58
C GLY A 200 -10.25 -18.87 7.64
N LYS A 201 -10.69 -18.09 6.64
CA LYS A 201 -10.54 -16.65 6.59
C LYS A 201 -11.89 -15.98 6.64
N GLU A 202 -11.95 -14.85 7.33
CA GLU A 202 -13.15 -14.04 7.45
C GLU A 202 -13.14 -12.90 6.41
N ALA A 203 -14.32 -12.47 6.00
CA ALA A 203 -14.52 -11.35 5.11
C ALA A 203 -15.19 -10.17 5.84
N LEU A 204 -14.82 -8.95 5.47
CA LEU A 204 -15.54 -7.74 5.81
C LEU A 204 -15.64 -6.88 4.54
N VAL A 205 -16.83 -6.78 3.98
CA VAL A 205 -17.08 -6.13 2.69
C VAL A 205 -18.17 -5.08 2.80
N VAL A 206 -18.12 -4.08 1.92
CA VAL A 206 -19.19 -3.08 1.81
C VAL A 206 -20.43 -3.74 1.19
N LEU A 207 -21.59 -3.54 1.75
CA LEU A 207 -22.88 -4.03 1.21
C LEU A 207 -23.68 -2.85 0.65
N LYS A 208 -23.73 -2.73 -0.68
CA LYS A 208 -24.44 -1.65 -1.38
C LYS A 208 -25.77 -2.06 -1.99
N ASP A 209 -25.95 -3.35 -2.26
CA ASP A 209 -27.17 -3.84 -2.92
C ASP A 209 -28.27 -4.04 -1.89
N GLU A 210 -29.12 -3.03 -1.78
CA GLU A 210 -30.26 -3.01 -0.87
C GLU A 210 -31.36 -4.04 -1.20
N ARG A 211 -31.35 -4.61 -2.41
CA ARG A 211 -32.32 -5.63 -2.85
C ARG A 211 -32.01 -7.04 -2.34
N ARG A 212 -30.81 -7.24 -1.76
CA ARG A 212 -30.43 -8.53 -1.21
C ARG A 212 -31.26 -8.86 0.03
N ASP A 213 -31.71 -10.12 0.13
CA ASP A 213 -32.50 -10.58 1.27
C ASP A 213 -31.81 -10.30 2.62
N ALA A 214 -30.51 -10.56 2.69
CA ALA A 214 -29.72 -10.25 3.89
C ALA A 214 -29.71 -8.76 4.29
N TYR A 215 -29.76 -7.85 3.30
CA TYR A 215 -29.90 -6.42 3.59
C TYR A 215 -31.31 -6.09 4.08
N GLN A 216 -32.34 -6.63 3.42
CA GLN A 216 -33.73 -6.40 3.77
C GLN A 216 -34.08 -6.94 5.17
N ASP A 217 -33.61 -8.13 5.49
CA ASP A 217 -33.80 -8.71 6.83
C ASP A 217 -33.09 -7.87 7.90
N ALA A 218 -31.85 -7.47 7.65
CA ALA A 218 -31.14 -6.57 8.56
C ALA A 218 -31.88 -5.24 8.73
N ALA A 219 -32.39 -4.64 7.64
CA ALA A 219 -33.13 -3.38 7.67
C ALA A 219 -34.44 -3.51 8.48
N GLY A 220 -35.15 -4.63 8.35
CA GLY A 220 -36.32 -4.95 9.15
C GLY A 220 -36.00 -5.02 10.65
N LEU A 221 -34.89 -5.63 11.02
CA LEU A 221 -34.43 -5.68 12.40
C LEU A 221 -34.01 -4.29 12.92
N TRP A 222 -33.31 -3.48 12.13
CA TRP A 222 -32.89 -2.13 12.54
C TRP A 222 -34.07 -1.20 12.81
N ALA A 223 -35.19 -1.37 12.11
CA ALA A 223 -36.39 -0.57 12.34
C ALA A 223 -36.96 -0.72 13.78
N GLN A 224 -36.66 -1.85 14.42
CA GLN A 224 -37.13 -2.19 15.78
C GLN A 224 -36.04 -2.03 16.86
N GLN A 225 -34.75 -1.85 16.43
CA GLN A 225 -33.62 -1.76 17.34
C GLN A 225 -33.25 -0.32 17.66
N ARG A 226 -32.93 -0.05 18.92
CA ARG A 226 -32.25 1.19 19.29
C ARG A 226 -30.79 1.11 18.86
N PRO A 227 -30.23 2.16 18.17
CA PRO A 227 -28.84 2.16 17.78
C PRO A 227 -27.92 2.18 19.00
N GLN A 228 -26.82 1.49 18.90
CA GLN A 228 -25.68 1.68 19.78
C GLN A 228 -25.02 3.04 19.46
N LEU A 229 -24.71 3.81 20.50
CA LEU A 229 -24.05 5.10 20.36
C LEU A 229 -22.55 4.94 20.56
N GLY A 230 -21.77 5.50 19.66
CA GLY A 230 -20.32 5.45 19.72
C GLY A 230 -19.65 6.59 18.95
N SER A 231 -18.36 6.44 18.73
CA SER A 231 -17.59 7.39 17.96
C SER A 231 -16.54 6.66 17.11
N TYR A 232 -16.27 7.21 15.93
CA TYR A 232 -15.15 6.82 15.10
C TYR A 232 -14.34 8.07 14.73
N ALA A 233 -13.09 8.12 15.14
CA ALA A 233 -12.25 9.31 15.05
C ALA A 233 -12.94 10.51 15.73
N TRP A 234 -13.27 11.57 14.96
CA TRP A 234 -14.00 12.75 15.45
C TRP A 234 -15.50 12.73 15.12
N ARG A 235 -16.05 11.63 14.56
CA ARG A 235 -17.44 11.49 14.16
C ARG A 235 -18.24 10.89 15.28
N ARG A 236 -19.45 11.38 15.49
CA ARG A 236 -20.48 10.72 16.33
C ARG A 236 -21.18 9.69 15.48
N CYS A 237 -21.32 8.47 16.01
CA CYS A 237 -21.83 7.33 15.25
C CYS A 237 -23.06 6.74 15.94
N ARG A 238 -23.99 6.26 15.12
CA ARG A 238 -25.08 5.37 15.50
C ARG A 238 -24.91 4.07 14.76
N TRP A 239 -24.89 2.96 15.48
CA TRP A 239 -24.66 1.64 14.89
C TRP A 239 -25.85 0.72 15.13
N TRP A 240 -26.21 -0.03 14.10
CA TRP A 240 -27.12 -1.16 14.15
C TRP A 240 -26.36 -2.39 13.72
N ASP A 241 -26.61 -3.51 14.36
CA ASP A 241 -25.86 -4.73 14.19
C ASP A 241 -26.82 -5.92 14.19
N SER A 242 -26.85 -6.66 13.11
CA SER A 242 -27.68 -7.83 12.91
C SER A 242 -26.80 -9.05 12.67
N PRO A 243 -26.42 -9.77 13.75
CA PRO A 243 -25.63 -10.99 13.64
C PRO A 243 -26.48 -12.17 13.16
N ASP A 244 -25.80 -13.27 12.81
CA ASP A 244 -26.35 -14.59 12.59
C ASP A 244 -27.46 -14.68 11.53
N LEU A 245 -27.40 -13.83 10.49
CA LEU A 245 -28.33 -13.87 9.38
C LEU A 245 -28.03 -15.05 8.47
N LEU A 246 -29.05 -15.82 8.10
CA LEU A 246 -29.01 -16.95 7.17
C LEU A 246 -29.66 -16.63 5.82
N SER A 247 -30.09 -15.42 5.61
CA SER A 247 -30.80 -14.95 4.41
C SER A 247 -29.93 -14.83 3.14
N TRP A 248 -28.77 -15.39 3.18
CA TRP A 248 -27.92 -15.59 2.00
C TRP A 248 -27.50 -17.05 1.90
N PRO A 249 -28.42 -17.96 1.48
CA PRO A 249 -28.23 -19.41 1.58
C PRO A 249 -27.07 -19.95 0.73
N GLN A 250 -26.58 -19.20 -0.29
CA GLN A 250 -25.42 -19.59 -1.09
C GLN A 250 -24.09 -19.38 -0.35
N VAL A 251 -24.06 -18.56 0.70
CA VAL A 251 -22.88 -18.37 1.54
C VAL A 251 -22.82 -19.45 2.62
N GLN A 252 -21.67 -20.06 2.80
CA GLN A 252 -21.44 -21.11 3.80
C GLN A 252 -21.41 -20.48 5.20
N GLY A 253 -22.49 -20.62 5.95
CA GLY A 253 -22.60 -20.13 7.32
C GLY A 253 -23.38 -18.82 7.46
N ALA A 254 -23.47 -18.38 8.70
CA ALA A 254 -24.16 -17.15 9.05
C ALA A 254 -23.32 -15.92 8.68
N ILE A 255 -24.00 -14.87 8.27
CA ILE A 255 -23.40 -13.56 8.03
C ILE A 255 -23.91 -12.54 9.04
N ARG A 256 -23.18 -11.47 9.21
CA ARG A 256 -23.51 -10.34 10.07
C ARG A 256 -23.55 -9.08 9.23
N VAL A 257 -24.66 -8.35 9.31
CA VAL A 257 -24.84 -7.10 8.55
C VAL A 257 -24.94 -5.93 9.53
N MET A 258 -24.17 -4.88 9.25
CA MET A 258 -24.06 -3.72 10.14
C MET A 258 -24.31 -2.44 9.38
N ARG A 259 -25.00 -1.49 10.02
CA ARG A 259 -25.16 -0.12 9.54
C ARG A 259 -24.50 0.86 10.49
N SER A 260 -23.77 1.84 9.96
CA SER A 260 -23.25 2.99 10.69
C SER A 260 -23.79 4.27 10.08
N GLU A 261 -24.38 5.13 10.88
CA GLU A 261 -24.65 6.52 10.53
C GLU A 261 -23.68 7.41 11.30
N GLU A 262 -22.94 8.22 10.57
CA GLU A 262 -21.85 9.03 11.10
C GLU A 262 -22.12 10.50 10.84
N CYS A 263 -22.04 11.31 11.89
CA CYS A 263 -22.26 12.75 11.83
C CYS A 263 -21.02 13.50 12.34
N TRP A 264 -20.62 14.51 11.59
CA TRP A 264 -19.52 15.40 11.97
C TRP A 264 -19.72 16.81 11.46
N THR A 265 -18.97 17.75 12.01
CA THR A 265 -19.05 19.15 11.65
C THR A 265 -17.85 19.54 10.78
N VAL A 266 -18.12 20.20 9.66
CA VAL A 266 -17.10 20.76 8.75
C VAL A 266 -17.19 22.27 8.80
N LYS A 267 -16.04 22.94 8.95
CA LYS A 267 -15.92 24.39 8.84
C LYS A 267 -15.30 24.75 7.50
N ALA A 268 -16.03 25.44 6.65
CA ALA A 268 -15.52 25.91 5.37
C ALA A 268 -14.34 26.86 5.60
N GLN A 269 -13.25 26.65 4.85
CA GLN A 269 -12.03 27.45 5.04
C GLN A 269 -12.22 28.93 4.65
N LEU A 270 -12.96 29.20 3.58
CA LEU A 270 -13.17 30.53 3.05
C LEU A 270 -14.31 31.27 3.78
N THR A 271 -15.51 30.71 3.83
CA THR A 271 -16.70 31.37 4.40
C THR A 271 -16.79 31.28 5.91
N LYS A 272 -15.96 30.38 6.54
CA LYS A 272 -16.02 30.07 7.98
C LYS A 272 -17.37 29.47 8.44
N GLU A 273 -18.25 29.18 7.51
CA GLU A 273 -19.55 28.54 7.80
C GLU A 273 -19.32 27.14 8.37
N VAL A 274 -20.18 26.77 9.31
CA VAL A 274 -20.14 25.47 9.98
C VAL A 274 -21.34 24.68 9.50
N ALA A 275 -21.10 23.56 8.81
CA ALA A 275 -22.13 22.67 8.33
C ALA A 275 -21.98 21.28 8.97
N SER A 276 -23.12 20.66 9.33
CA SER A 276 -23.16 19.27 9.75
C SER A 276 -23.20 18.39 8.51
N GLN A 277 -22.35 17.38 8.47
CA GLN A 277 -22.34 16.36 7.44
C GLN A 277 -22.72 15.01 8.07
N THR A 278 -23.48 14.21 7.31
CA THR A 278 -23.87 12.86 7.71
C THR A 278 -23.59 11.90 6.56
N THR A 279 -23.11 10.72 6.88
CA THR A 279 -22.96 9.60 5.95
C THR A 279 -23.49 8.33 6.54
N SER A 280 -23.93 7.40 5.69
CA SER A 280 -24.37 6.08 6.10
C SER A 280 -23.55 5.03 5.37
N TRP A 281 -23.15 4.00 6.12
CA TRP A 281 -22.41 2.85 5.61
C TRP A 281 -23.14 1.57 6.00
N VAL A 282 -23.12 0.61 5.10
CA VAL A 282 -23.56 -0.75 5.40
C VAL A 282 -22.44 -1.71 5.02
N TRP A 283 -22.13 -2.60 5.94
CA TRP A 283 -21.13 -3.64 5.75
C TRP A 283 -21.72 -5.01 6.06
N MET A 284 -21.16 -5.99 5.40
CA MET A 284 -21.38 -7.40 5.71
C MET A 284 -20.07 -8.04 6.10
N THR A 285 -20.12 -8.91 7.12
CA THR A 285 -18.97 -9.68 7.56
C THR A 285 -19.35 -11.11 7.93
N THR A 286 -18.40 -12.01 7.81
CA THR A 286 -18.51 -13.39 8.31
C THR A 286 -18.01 -13.50 9.75
N LEU A 287 -17.41 -12.44 10.33
CA LEU A 287 -16.98 -12.40 11.73
C LEU A 287 -18.17 -12.43 12.67
N SER A 288 -18.17 -13.38 13.59
CA SER A 288 -19.15 -13.46 14.69
C SER A 288 -18.96 -12.31 15.71
N VAL A 289 -19.96 -12.09 16.55
CA VAL A 289 -19.87 -11.11 17.66
C VAL A 289 -18.77 -11.50 18.66
N ALA A 290 -18.51 -12.79 18.83
CA ALA A 290 -17.44 -13.29 19.71
C ALA A 290 -16.03 -12.98 19.18
N GLN A 291 -15.85 -12.99 17.86
CA GLN A 291 -14.57 -12.68 17.21
C GLN A 291 -14.29 -11.17 17.15
N ALA A 292 -15.31 -10.36 16.92
CA ALA A 292 -15.14 -8.90 16.84
C ALA A 292 -16.41 -8.14 17.29
N ARG A 293 -16.25 -7.18 18.19
CA ARG A 293 -17.34 -6.29 18.62
C ARG A 293 -17.72 -5.31 17.51
N THR A 294 -18.94 -4.77 17.57
CA THR A 294 -19.48 -3.79 16.62
C THR A 294 -18.51 -2.63 16.33
N GLU A 295 -17.96 -2.02 17.37
CA GLU A 295 -17.00 -0.93 17.27
C GLU A 295 -15.73 -1.33 16.51
N GLN A 296 -15.22 -2.54 16.77
CA GLN A 296 -14.02 -3.05 16.07
C GLN A 296 -14.31 -3.26 14.58
N ILE A 297 -15.48 -3.80 14.22
CA ILE A 297 -15.88 -3.96 12.82
C ILE A 297 -15.95 -2.59 12.12
N VAL A 298 -16.57 -1.58 12.74
CA VAL A 298 -16.64 -0.22 12.16
C VAL A 298 -15.22 0.35 11.94
N CYS A 299 -14.35 0.22 12.93
CA CYS A 299 -12.96 0.65 12.80
C CYS A 299 -12.22 -0.06 11.65
N LEU A 300 -12.38 -1.39 11.56
CA LEU A 300 -11.76 -2.18 10.49
C LEU A 300 -12.32 -1.82 9.11
N ALA A 301 -13.64 -1.67 9.00
CA ALA A 301 -14.32 -1.37 7.74
C ALA A 301 -13.83 -0.05 7.11
N HIS A 302 -13.57 0.96 7.95
CA HIS A 302 -13.00 2.23 7.47
C HIS A 302 -11.56 2.10 6.98
N LEU A 303 -10.79 1.13 7.46
CA LEU A 303 -9.43 0.91 7.00
C LEU A 303 -9.33 0.31 5.59
N ARG A 304 -10.46 -0.12 4.99
CA ARG A 304 -10.48 -0.51 3.59
C ARG A 304 -9.87 0.58 2.67
N TRP A 305 -10.11 1.85 3.00
CA TRP A 305 -9.56 2.97 2.24
C TRP A 305 -8.03 3.14 2.33
N ASP A 306 -7.37 2.43 3.23
CA ASP A 306 -5.92 2.52 3.38
C ASP A 306 -5.18 2.01 2.14
N ILE A 307 -5.72 1.03 1.40
CA ILE A 307 -5.08 0.56 0.17
C ILE A 307 -5.08 1.64 -0.91
N GLU A 308 -6.16 2.42 -1.01
CA GLU A 308 -6.25 3.54 -1.95
C GLU A 308 -5.35 4.70 -1.50
N ASN A 309 -5.43 5.09 -0.23
CA ASN A 309 -4.77 6.29 0.30
C ASN A 309 -3.28 6.09 0.59
N GLN A 310 -2.88 4.95 1.16
CA GLN A 310 -1.50 4.65 1.57
C GLN A 310 -0.81 3.63 0.65
N GLY A 311 -1.58 2.87 -0.14
CA GLY A 311 -1.06 1.97 -1.17
C GLY A 311 -0.97 2.67 -2.51
N PHE A 312 -2.07 2.74 -3.24
CA PHE A 312 -2.09 3.21 -4.64
C PHE A 312 -1.71 4.68 -4.78
N ASN A 313 -2.27 5.56 -3.94
CA ASN A 313 -1.98 6.99 -4.02
C ASN A 313 -0.49 7.28 -3.76
N GLU A 314 0.12 6.60 -2.79
CA GLU A 314 1.55 6.74 -2.53
C GLU A 314 2.40 6.16 -3.67
N LEU A 315 2.04 4.97 -4.17
CA LEU A 315 2.73 4.35 -5.32
C LEU A 315 2.69 5.23 -6.56
N VAL A 316 1.54 5.82 -6.87
CA VAL A 316 1.36 6.70 -8.05
C VAL A 316 2.09 8.02 -7.85
N ASN A 317 1.75 8.77 -6.80
CA ASN A 317 2.23 10.14 -6.62
C ASN A 317 3.64 10.21 -6.03
N GLY A 318 4.03 9.23 -5.25
CA GLY A 318 5.33 9.18 -4.59
C GLY A 318 6.40 8.40 -5.36
N TRP A 319 6.01 7.35 -6.07
CA TRP A 319 6.94 6.37 -6.63
C TRP A 319 6.81 6.21 -8.14
N HIS A 320 5.86 6.91 -8.81
CA HIS A 320 5.61 6.82 -10.25
C HIS A 320 5.35 5.38 -10.73
N ALA A 321 4.66 4.58 -9.93
CA ALA A 321 4.39 3.19 -10.25
C ALA A 321 3.30 3.01 -11.33
N ASP A 322 2.54 4.06 -11.64
CA ASP A 322 1.60 4.13 -12.76
C ASP A 322 2.30 4.37 -14.11
N HIS A 323 3.58 4.78 -14.10
CA HIS A 323 4.33 4.96 -15.33
C HIS A 323 4.70 3.61 -15.97
N LEU A 324 4.30 3.43 -17.23
CA LEU A 324 4.69 2.26 -18.02
C LEU A 324 6.14 2.41 -18.53
N TYR A 325 7.09 1.94 -17.77
CA TYR A 325 8.51 1.91 -18.17
C TYR A 325 8.75 1.08 -19.42
N ARG A 326 7.94 0.04 -19.63
CA ARG A 326 7.91 -0.76 -20.84
C ARG A 326 6.51 -1.39 -21.02
N HIS A 327 5.88 -1.18 -22.18
CA HIS A 327 4.54 -1.67 -22.48
C HIS A 327 4.57 -3.12 -22.99
N GLN A 328 4.81 -4.04 -22.06
CA GLN A 328 4.84 -5.49 -22.25
C GLN A 328 4.35 -6.15 -20.96
N PRO A 329 3.41 -7.12 -20.98
CA PRO A 329 2.77 -7.66 -19.76
C PRO A 329 3.74 -8.06 -18.67
N GLN A 330 4.74 -8.90 -19.01
CA GLN A 330 5.78 -9.34 -18.07
C GLN A 330 6.59 -8.18 -17.48
N ALA A 331 6.90 -7.15 -18.28
CA ALA A 331 7.62 -5.99 -17.80
C ALA A 331 6.78 -5.16 -16.83
N ILE A 332 5.48 -4.96 -17.14
CA ILE A 332 4.55 -4.21 -16.28
C ILE A 332 4.44 -4.88 -14.92
N GLU A 333 4.22 -6.19 -14.90
CA GLU A 333 4.13 -6.98 -13.67
C GLU A 333 5.43 -6.89 -12.86
N CYS A 334 6.61 -7.10 -13.48
CA CYS A 334 7.89 -7.06 -12.80
C CYS A 334 8.25 -5.67 -12.27
N PHE A 335 7.96 -4.59 -13.01
CA PHE A 335 8.16 -3.23 -12.53
C PHE A 335 7.27 -2.93 -11.31
N LEU A 336 6.00 -3.33 -11.33
CA LEU A 336 5.08 -3.15 -10.20
C LEU A 336 5.53 -3.97 -8.98
N LEU A 337 5.91 -5.22 -9.14
CA LEU A 337 6.43 -6.04 -8.05
C LEU A 337 7.73 -5.46 -7.45
N LEU A 338 8.62 -4.92 -8.29
CA LEU A 338 9.82 -4.22 -7.83
C LEU A 338 9.47 -2.90 -7.11
N ALA A 339 8.40 -2.20 -7.54
CA ALA A 339 7.88 -1.06 -6.80
C ALA A 339 7.35 -1.47 -5.41
N PHE A 340 6.61 -2.58 -5.32
CA PHE A 340 6.16 -3.15 -4.05
C PHE A 340 7.33 -3.53 -3.13
N LEU A 341 8.34 -4.16 -3.69
CA LEU A 341 9.54 -4.50 -2.93
C LEU A 341 10.24 -3.24 -2.42
N ALA A 342 10.39 -2.21 -3.27
CA ALA A 342 10.99 -0.93 -2.89
C ALA A 342 10.18 -0.22 -1.80
N TYR A 343 8.85 -0.18 -1.95
CA TYR A 343 7.90 0.36 -0.98
C TYR A 343 8.02 -0.36 0.38
N ASN A 344 7.97 -1.68 0.38
CA ASN A 344 8.04 -2.48 1.60
C ASN A 344 9.36 -2.30 2.35
N ILE A 345 10.49 -2.27 1.64
CA ILE A 345 11.82 -2.01 2.24
C ILE A 345 11.85 -0.60 2.84
N PHE A 346 11.33 0.40 2.13
CA PHE A 346 11.31 1.78 2.62
C PHE A 346 10.45 1.91 3.87
N HIS A 347 9.23 1.37 3.86
CA HIS A 347 8.33 1.42 5.02
C HIS A 347 8.86 0.60 6.19
N ALA A 348 9.46 -0.56 5.94
CA ALA A 348 10.11 -1.35 6.97
C ALA A 348 11.24 -0.56 7.64
N PHE A 349 12.07 0.14 6.86
CA PHE A 349 13.12 1.02 7.38
C PHE A 349 12.53 2.18 8.17
N PHE A 350 11.59 2.93 7.59
CA PHE A 350 10.98 4.09 8.23
C PHE A 350 10.30 3.74 9.55
N CYS A 351 9.50 2.66 9.56
CA CYS A 351 8.82 2.19 10.77
C CYS A 351 9.76 1.56 11.81
N SER A 352 11.00 1.20 11.44
CA SER A 352 11.99 0.72 12.38
C SER A 352 12.70 1.85 13.14
N GLN A 353 12.63 3.09 12.64
CA GLN A 353 13.29 4.24 13.29
C GLN A 353 12.44 4.74 14.48
N PRO A 354 13.05 5.01 15.64
CA PRO A 354 12.37 5.70 16.74
C PRO A 354 11.94 7.09 16.27
N GLN A 355 10.68 7.45 16.45
CA GLN A 355 10.24 8.82 16.20
C GLN A 355 10.72 9.71 17.36
N ALA A 356 11.61 10.65 17.09
CA ALA A 356 12.03 11.65 18.06
C ALA A 356 10.81 12.47 18.50
N GLY A 357 10.48 12.46 19.80
CA GLY A 357 9.42 13.28 20.38
C GLY A 357 8.03 12.67 20.46
N ALA A 358 7.82 11.42 20.08
CA ALA A 358 6.56 10.73 20.37
C ALA A 358 6.55 10.30 21.84
N ALA A 359 6.00 11.14 22.71
CA ALA A 359 5.60 10.69 24.04
C ALA A 359 4.67 9.45 23.88
N PRO A 360 4.78 8.41 24.72
CA PRO A 360 3.89 7.27 24.66
C PRO A 360 2.46 7.78 24.77
N ARG A 361 1.68 7.60 23.70
CA ARG A 361 0.24 7.87 23.75
C ARG A 361 -0.34 6.86 24.74
N PRO A 362 -1.13 7.30 25.73
CA PRO A 362 -1.77 6.38 26.65
C PRO A 362 -2.60 5.37 25.83
N ASN A 363 -2.42 4.10 26.12
CA ASN A 363 -3.25 3.04 25.60
C ASN A 363 -4.72 3.35 25.86
N HIS A 364 -5.53 3.46 24.81
CA HIS A 364 -6.97 3.56 24.92
C HIS A 364 -7.65 2.21 25.25
N ASP A 365 -6.92 1.26 25.81
CA ASP A 365 -7.41 -0.08 26.15
C ASP A 365 -7.86 -0.22 27.62
N VAL A 366 -8.17 0.90 28.29
CA VAL A 366 -8.80 0.82 29.64
C VAL A 366 -10.14 1.53 29.62
N LEU A 367 -11.19 0.79 29.29
CA LEU A 367 -12.56 1.10 29.69
C LEU A 367 -12.71 0.79 31.19
N GLY A 368 -12.66 1.83 32.00
CA GLY A 368 -12.90 1.75 33.43
C GLY A 368 -13.16 3.13 34.03
N THR A 369 -14.44 3.48 34.14
CA THR A 369 -15.09 4.40 35.10
C THR A 369 -14.51 5.80 35.33
N THR A 370 -15.39 6.78 35.03
CA THR A 370 -15.59 8.08 35.70
C THR A 370 -14.39 9.02 35.88
N ASP A 371 -14.31 10.10 35.11
CA ASP A 371 -14.48 11.44 35.70
C ASP A 371 -14.78 12.52 34.63
N ARG A 372 -15.65 13.42 34.98
CA ARG A 372 -16.05 14.61 34.23
C ARG A 372 -15.04 15.74 34.48
N ARG A 373 -14.74 16.47 33.41
CA ARG A 373 -14.12 17.79 33.35
C ARG A 373 -12.60 17.82 33.05
N ARG A 374 -12.30 18.10 31.76
CA ARG A 374 -11.46 19.22 31.35
C ARG A 374 -11.37 19.33 29.83
N ASN A 375 -11.57 20.55 29.33
CA ASN A 375 -11.29 20.97 27.96
C ASN A 375 -9.87 20.54 27.54
N SER A 376 -9.75 19.66 26.56
CA SER A 376 -8.49 19.41 25.87
C SER A 376 -8.71 19.43 24.37
N ARG A 377 -7.91 20.24 23.70
CA ARG A 377 -7.81 20.36 22.24
C ARG A 377 -7.65 18.98 21.58
N PRO A 378 -8.28 18.74 20.42
CA PRO A 378 -8.11 17.49 19.69
C PRO A 378 -6.65 17.30 19.29
N PRO A 379 -6.11 16.08 19.35
CA PRO A 379 -4.77 15.80 18.89
C PRO A 379 -4.69 16.05 17.36
N ALA A 380 -3.63 16.72 16.97
CA ALA A 380 -3.31 17.00 15.57
C ALA A 380 -3.26 15.67 14.77
N LEU A 381 -3.95 15.66 13.65
CA LEU A 381 -3.89 14.63 12.62
C LEU A 381 -2.43 14.34 12.29
N CYS A 382 -2.08 13.06 12.19
CA CYS A 382 -0.83 12.63 11.59
C CYS A 382 -0.66 13.37 10.25
N PRO A 383 0.36 14.17 10.03
CA PRO A 383 0.60 14.78 8.73
C PRO A 383 0.84 13.64 7.74
N SER A 384 0.08 13.64 6.65
CA SER A 384 0.43 12.89 5.45
C SER A 384 1.91 13.12 5.17
N PRO A 385 2.73 12.09 4.89
CA PRO A 385 4.15 12.28 4.63
C PRO A 385 4.37 12.93 3.25
N ARG A 386 4.05 14.22 3.13
CA ARG A 386 4.46 15.07 2.01
C ARG A 386 5.89 15.59 2.19
N THR A 387 6.68 14.97 3.04
CA THR A 387 8.04 15.43 3.28
C THR A 387 8.99 14.71 2.33
N THR A 388 9.58 15.46 1.49
CA THR A 388 10.61 15.15 0.48
C THR A 388 11.73 14.30 1.08
N VAL A 389 11.69 12.98 0.88
CA VAL A 389 12.68 12.02 1.37
C VAL A 389 13.90 11.91 0.43
N THR A 390 14.05 12.82 -0.52
CA THR A 390 15.17 12.84 -1.48
C THR A 390 16.57 12.93 -0.82
N VAL A 391 16.64 13.21 0.49
CA VAL A 391 17.89 13.56 1.20
C VAL A 391 18.52 12.39 1.96
N VAL A 392 17.75 11.38 2.38
CA VAL A 392 18.26 10.40 3.35
C VAL A 392 19.25 9.40 2.76
N PHE A 393 19.14 9.02 1.50
CA PHE A 393 20.08 8.10 0.87
C PHE A 393 21.37 8.76 0.40
N ALA A 394 21.34 10.06 0.09
CA ALA A 394 22.56 10.80 -0.29
C ALA A 394 23.42 11.14 0.94
N ALA A 395 22.79 11.44 2.10
CA ALA A 395 23.51 11.90 3.29
C ALA A 395 24.31 10.80 4.00
N THR A 396 23.88 9.55 3.97
CA THR A 396 24.60 8.45 4.64
C THR A 396 25.91 8.05 3.98
N TYR A 397 26.13 8.41 2.71
CA TYR A 397 27.36 8.09 1.99
C TYR A 397 28.40 9.23 1.98
N TRP A 398 28.01 10.44 2.46
CA TRP A 398 28.82 11.65 2.32
C TRP A 398 29.55 12.08 3.60
N SER A 399 29.40 11.36 4.70
CA SER A 399 30.03 11.76 5.98
C SER A 399 31.53 11.51 6.06
N THR A 400 32.16 10.88 5.06
CA THR A 400 33.60 10.52 5.10
C THR A 400 34.48 11.16 4.04
N THR A 401 33.99 11.98 3.12
CA THR A 401 34.86 12.66 2.13
C THR A 401 34.49 14.13 1.90
N SER A 402 35.40 14.97 2.34
CA SER A 402 35.74 16.36 1.99
C SER A 402 34.74 17.32 1.33
N LEU A 403 34.88 18.57 1.75
CA LEU A 403 34.22 19.84 1.35
C LEU A 403 33.95 20.11 -0.16
N GLN A 404 34.46 19.32 -1.07
CA GLN A 404 34.22 19.50 -2.53
C GLN A 404 32.85 19.04 -3.01
N SER A 405 32.09 18.28 -2.21
CA SER A 405 30.82 17.70 -2.59
C SER A 405 29.61 18.65 -2.52
N ARG A 406 29.74 19.79 -1.85
CA ARG A 406 28.65 20.77 -1.74
C ARG A 406 28.30 21.51 -3.05
N SER A 407 29.24 21.59 -4.00
CA SER A 407 29.04 22.28 -5.29
C SER A 407 28.22 21.44 -6.28
N VAL A 408 28.36 20.12 -6.25
CA VAL A 408 27.64 19.20 -7.16
C VAL A 408 26.17 19.12 -6.81
N PHE A 409 25.82 19.20 -5.54
CA PHE A 409 24.41 19.16 -5.10
C PHE A 409 23.65 20.42 -5.51
N ARG A 410 24.28 21.59 -5.45
CA ARG A 410 23.66 22.84 -5.97
C ARG A 410 23.45 22.81 -7.49
N HIS A 411 24.31 22.12 -8.22
CA HIS A 411 24.21 22.00 -9.68
C HIS A 411 23.07 21.06 -10.12
N LEU A 412 22.84 19.97 -9.40
CA LEU A 412 21.73 19.02 -9.68
C LEU A 412 20.35 19.62 -9.37
N THR A 413 20.24 20.47 -8.37
CA THR A 413 18.96 21.14 -8.04
C THR A 413 18.68 22.35 -8.93
N SER A 414 19.71 22.99 -9.53
CA SER A 414 19.53 24.15 -10.41
C SER A 414 19.21 23.77 -11.86
N THR A 415 19.53 22.56 -12.29
CA THR A 415 19.27 22.07 -13.66
C THR A 415 17.87 21.43 -13.85
N LEU A 416 17.13 21.20 -12.79
CA LEU A 416 15.76 20.65 -12.84
C LEU A 416 14.69 21.76 -12.78
N LYS A 417 14.83 22.82 -13.59
CA LYS A 417 13.72 23.72 -13.85
C LYS A 417 12.77 23.05 -14.85
N PRO A 418 11.45 22.94 -14.55
CA PRO A 418 10.49 22.46 -15.52
C PRO A 418 10.41 23.40 -16.71
N PRO A 419 10.09 22.91 -17.91
CA PRO A 419 9.90 23.74 -19.09
C PRO A 419 8.77 24.73 -18.89
N ARG A 420 8.99 25.96 -19.32
CA ARG A 420 8.08 27.12 -19.21
C ARG A 420 6.83 26.99 -20.08
N ASN A 421 6.02 26.00 -20.03
CA ASN A 421 4.69 25.97 -20.65
C ASN A 421 3.87 24.80 -20.10
N SER A 422 3.46 24.90 -18.85
CA SER A 422 2.41 24.07 -18.26
C SER A 422 1.42 25.01 -17.56
N PRO A 423 0.10 24.89 -17.80
CA PRO A 423 -0.90 25.78 -17.23
C PRO A 423 -1.31 25.30 -15.82
N TRP A 424 -0.41 25.39 -14.86
CA TRP A 424 -0.75 25.23 -13.45
C TRP A 424 -0.27 26.45 -12.68
N HIS A 425 -1.23 27.26 -12.26
CA HIS A 425 -0.99 28.46 -11.46
C HIS A 425 -0.37 28.11 -10.12
N ALA A 426 0.73 28.78 -9.82
CA ALA A 426 1.43 28.74 -8.57
C ALA A 426 0.65 29.52 -7.51
N GLU A 427 0.31 28.90 -6.38
CA GLU A 427 0.05 29.59 -5.14
C GLU A 427 1.31 29.61 -4.27
N LYS A 428 1.60 30.82 -3.79
CA LYS A 428 2.80 31.21 -3.04
C LYS A 428 2.75 30.73 -1.59
N GLY A 429 3.89 30.22 -1.12
CA GLY A 429 4.40 30.56 0.20
C GLY A 429 4.13 29.58 1.33
N HIS A 430 5.15 28.71 1.62
CA HIS A 430 5.58 28.46 2.99
C HIS A 430 7.02 27.88 3.01
N PRO A 431 7.85 28.21 4.02
CA PRO A 431 9.28 27.94 4.01
C PRO A 431 9.65 26.50 4.33
N ASN A 432 10.66 26.00 3.61
CA ASN A 432 11.28 24.70 3.81
C ASN A 432 11.95 24.63 5.18
N LEU A 433 11.48 23.76 6.05
CA LEU A 433 12.20 23.32 7.26
C LEU A 433 13.09 22.13 6.87
N PHE A 434 14.40 22.38 6.84
CA PHE A 434 15.41 21.33 6.78
C PHE A 434 15.64 20.78 8.19
N LEU A 435 15.33 19.50 8.41
CA LEU A 435 15.79 18.75 9.57
C LEU A 435 16.97 17.88 9.15
N ALA A 436 18.18 18.32 9.55
CA ALA A 436 19.38 17.49 9.50
C ALA A 436 19.37 16.55 10.72
N ALA A 437 19.22 15.25 10.49
CA ALA A 437 19.42 14.24 11.52
C ALA A 437 20.80 13.60 11.32
N GLU A 438 21.66 13.70 12.35
CA GLU A 438 22.94 13.00 12.40
C GLU A 438 22.72 11.49 12.61
N PHE A 439 23.30 10.68 11.74
CA PHE A 439 23.17 9.22 11.79
C PHE A 439 24.47 8.55 12.22
N SER A 440 24.45 7.95 13.39
CA SER A 440 25.58 7.16 13.90
C SER A 440 25.29 5.66 14.03
N LYS A 441 24.56 5.00 13.12
CA LYS A 441 24.38 3.52 13.12
C LYS A 441 24.17 2.93 11.73
N THR A 442 25.16 3.05 10.87
CA THR A 442 25.14 2.54 9.47
C THR A 442 25.17 0.99 9.34
N ARG A 443 25.50 0.26 10.40
CA ARG A 443 25.66 -1.23 10.33
C ARG A 443 24.36 -2.03 10.20
N VAL A 444 23.20 -1.50 10.61
CA VAL A 444 21.94 -2.24 10.60
C VAL A 444 21.33 -2.33 9.20
N ILE A 445 21.57 -1.35 8.34
CA ILE A 445 21.00 -1.29 6.98
C ILE A 445 21.67 -2.30 6.03
N MET A 446 22.98 -2.51 6.17
CA MET A 446 23.71 -3.49 5.35
C MET A 446 23.25 -4.94 5.60
N HIS A 447 22.83 -5.28 6.83
CA HIS A 447 22.35 -6.63 7.13
C HIS A 447 20.95 -6.96 6.58
N ILE A 448 20.12 -5.95 6.31
CA ILE A 448 18.80 -6.16 5.67
C ILE A 448 18.92 -6.31 4.16
N LEU A 449 19.92 -5.66 3.56
CA LEU A 449 20.10 -5.62 2.11
C LEU A 449 21.14 -6.63 1.57
N CYS A 450 21.87 -7.33 2.43
CA CYS A 450 22.95 -8.21 2.00
C CYS A 450 22.91 -9.59 2.69
N PRO A 451 22.05 -10.49 2.24
CA PRO A 451 22.36 -11.91 2.26
C PRO A 451 22.25 -12.51 0.86
N LEU A 452 23.01 -12.00 -0.10
CA LEU A 452 23.24 -12.62 -1.39
C LEU A 452 24.76 -12.85 -1.61
N SER A 453 25.54 -12.96 -0.55
CA SER A 453 26.85 -13.61 -0.63
C SER A 453 26.60 -15.11 -0.59
N VAL A 454 26.71 -15.74 -1.73
CA VAL A 454 26.86 -17.18 -1.89
C VAL A 454 28.09 -17.59 -1.05
N ASP A 455 27.92 -18.41 -0.03
CA ASP A 455 28.99 -19.18 0.57
C ASP A 455 29.57 -20.09 -0.50
N SER A 456 30.68 -19.69 -1.07
CA SER A 456 31.58 -20.60 -1.77
C SER A 456 32.33 -21.38 -0.72
N GLY A 457 31.75 -22.49 -0.27
CA GLY A 457 32.46 -23.50 0.51
C GLY A 457 33.55 -24.12 -0.37
N ILE A 458 34.77 -23.66 -0.20
CA ILE A 458 35.97 -24.44 -0.59
C ILE A 458 36.15 -25.40 0.57
N ALA A 459 35.89 -26.68 0.32
CA ALA A 459 36.35 -27.77 1.18
C ALA A 459 37.78 -28.06 0.75
N ASP A 460 38.75 -27.72 1.61
CA ASP A 460 40.09 -28.28 1.60
C ASP A 460 40.05 -29.69 2.19
N SER A 461 40.74 -30.55 1.50
CA SER A 461 41.33 -31.88 1.75
C SER A 461 40.76 -33.01 0.96
#